data_1368334cab56b33403a27a9dd91e10f0
#
_entry.id   1368334cab56b33403a27a9dd91e10f0
#
_cell.length_a   1.000
_cell.length_b   1.000
_cell.length_c   1.000
_cell.angle_alpha   90.00
_cell.angle_beta   90.00
_cell.angle_gamma   90.00
#
_symmetry.space_group_name_H-M   'P 1'
#
loop_
_entity.id
_entity.type
_entity.pdbx_description
1 polymer ?
#
loop_
_entity_poly.entity_id
_entity_poly.type
_entity_poly.pdbx_seq_one_letter_code
_entity_poly.pdbx_strand_id
1 'polypeptide(L)'
;MRDSAKRKGIRKLRISGGEPTLVRGHLLQILDLVEESEFPLFILETNGILLGADKGYVREISKYEKVHVRISLKAGTPEDFTRKTGAIPEAFELPFRGIENLLDYGVSFHVAAMTADPRIVTKRERLALARKLAEIDPRLLLELEEEVVDPYSTALRRLELAGYGLEWPLRRIYAPISRLMREGIV
;
A
#
# COMPACT_ATOMS: atom_id res chain seq x y z
N MET A 1 -18.61 -15.60 14.93
CA MET A 1 -18.18 -14.78 13.77
C MET A 1 -18.02 -15.61 12.49
N ARG A 2 -17.33 -16.77 12.52
CA ARG A 2 -17.13 -17.65 11.33
C ARG A 2 -18.45 -18.05 10.63
N ASP A 3 -19.45 -18.51 11.36
CA ASP A 3 -20.73 -18.99 10.80
C ASP A 3 -21.59 -17.88 10.16
N SER A 4 -21.48 -16.64 10.66
CA SER A 4 -22.16 -15.48 10.10
C SER A 4 -21.57 -15.05 8.76
N ALA A 5 -20.24 -15.15 8.62
CA ALA A 5 -19.54 -14.83 7.39
C ALA A 5 -19.83 -15.85 6.27
N LYS A 6 -19.87 -17.15 6.60
CA LYS A 6 -20.28 -18.21 5.68
C LYS A 6 -21.69 -17.98 5.11
N ARG A 7 -22.66 -17.69 5.98
CA ARG A 7 -24.06 -17.43 5.57
C ARG A 7 -24.19 -16.23 4.63
N LYS A 8 -23.24 -15.27 4.68
CA LYS A 8 -23.21 -14.08 3.81
C LYS A 8 -22.39 -14.25 2.54
N GLY A 9 -21.83 -15.44 2.28
CA GLY A 9 -20.98 -15.71 1.11
C GLY A 9 -19.66 -14.92 1.09
N ILE A 10 -19.16 -14.49 2.25
CA ILE A 10 -17.90 -13.76 2.38
C ILE A 10 -16.75 -14.71 2.06
N ARG A 11 -15.92 -14.34 1.08
CA ARG A 11 -14.77 -15.13 0.63
C ARG A 11 -13.42 -14.48 0.92
N LYS A 12 -13.40 -13.20 1.29
CA LYS A 12 -12.18 -12.44 1.55
C LYS A 12 -12.20 -11.87 2.96
N LEU A 13 -11.10 -12.02 3.67
CA LEU A 13 -10.84 -11.29 4.90
C LEU A 13 -9.82 -10.20 4.61
N ARG A 14 -9.86 -9.12 5.36
CA ARG A 14 -8.92 -7.99 5.22
C ARG A 14 -8.62 -7.42 6.59
N ILE A 15 -7.35 -7.13 6.83
CA ILE A 15 -6.90 -6.34 7.96
C ILE A 15 -6.29 -5.04 7.44
N SER A 16 -6.80 -3.91 7.93
CA SER A 16 -6.31 -2.58 7.62
C SER A 16 -6.52 -1.64 8.80
N GLY A 17 -5.96 -0.45 8.72
CA GLY A 17 -6.07 0.57 9.76
C GLY A 17 -4.97 0.45 10.81
N GLY A 18 -4.42 1.61 11.24
CA GLY A 18 -3.16 1.64 11.95
C GLY A 18 -2.04 1.03 11.09
N GLU A 19 -1.24 0.16 11.66
CA GLU A 19 -0.26 -0.64 10.93
C GLU A 19 -0.24 -2.07 11.51
N PRO A 20 -0.81 -3.06 10.81
CA PRO A 20 -0.96 -4.41 11.35
C PRO A 20 0.37 -5.11 11.66
N THR A 21 1.45 -4.74 10.97
CA THR A 21 2.77 -5.35 11.14
C THR A 21 3.50 -4.94 12.41
N LEU A 22 3.02 -3.91 13.14
CA LEU A 22 3.63 -3.44 14.39
C LEU A 22 3.68 -4.52 15.48
N VAL A 23 2.66 -5.37 15.55
CA VAL A 23 2.61 -6.42 16.56
C VAL A 23 2.74 -7.79 15.87
N ARG A 24 3.99 -8.12 15.49
CA ARG A 24 4.35 -9.32 14.74
C ARG A 24 3.72 -10.60 15.26
N GLY A 25 3.85 -10.88 16.57
CA GLY A 25 3.30 -12.10 17.16
C GLY A 25 1.78 -12.19 17.04
N HIS A 26 1.07 -11.06 17.18
CA HIS A 26 -0.39 -11.04 17.02
C HIS A 26 -0.80 -11.23 15.56
N LEU A 27 -0.08 -10.60 14.62
CA LEU A 27 -0.35 -10.80 13.20
C LEU A 27 -0.18 -12.26 12.82
N LEU A 28 0.93 -12.91 13.22
CA LEU A 28 1.19 -14.32 12.89
C LEU A 28 0.11 -15.24 13.46
N GLN A 29 -0.36 -15.02 14.68
CA GLN A 29 -1.50 -15.77 15.25
C GLN A 29 -2.78 -15.60 14.42
N ILE A 30 -3.04 -14.39 13.88
CA ILE A 30 -4.17 -14.18 12.97
C ILE A 30 -3.98 -14.96 11.69
N LEU A 31 -2.76 -14.97 11.13
CA LEU A 31 -2.46 -15.71 9.90
C LEU A 31 -2.61 -17.22 10.11
N ASP A 32 -2.16 -17.78 11.24
CA ASP A 32 -2.41 -19.18 11.61
C ASP A 32 -3.92 -19.52 11.59
N LEU A 33 -4.74 -18.69 12.24
CA LEU A 33 -6.19 -18.86 12.25
C LEU A 33 -6.83 -18.75 10.87
N VAL A 34 -6.31 -17.90 10.01
CA VAL A 34 -6.77 -17.74 8.62
C VAL A 34 -6.37 -18.96 7.79
N GLU A 35 -5.14 -19.44 7.93
CA GLU A 35 -4.64 -20.59 7.18
C GLU A 35 -5.44 -21.85 7.48
N GLU A 36 -5.85 -22.07 8.74
CA GLU A 36 -6.73 -23.15 9.17
C GLU A 36 -8.20 -22.95 8.79
N SER A 37 -8.59 -21.75 8.37
CA SER A 37 -9.98 -21.39 8.07
C SER A 37 -10.39 -21.82 6.67
N GLU A 38 -11.69 -21.75 6.37
CA GLU A 38 -12.22 -21.97 5.02
C GLU A 38 -12.15 -20.71 4.13
N PHE A 39 -11.67 -19.58 4.63
CA PHE A 39 -11.51 -18.38 3.81
C PHE A 39 -10.34 -18.56 2.84
N PRO A 40 -10.57 -18.37 1.53
CA PRO A 40 -9.54 -18.62 0.54
C PRO A 40 -8.54 -17.47 0.39
N LEU A 41 -8.82 -16.29 0.94
CA LEU A 41 -7.99 -15.12 0.75
C LEU A 41 -8.03 -14.20 1.98
N PHE A 42 -6.85 -13.80 2.42
CA PHE A 42 -6.63 -12.79 3.46
C PHE A 42 -5.75 -11.66 2.91
N ILE A 43 -6.27 -10.43 2.92
CA ILE A 43 -5.53 -9.24 2.49
C ILE A 43 -4.92 -8.56 3.72
N LEU A 44 -3.59 -8.51 3.74
CA LEU A 44 -2.80 -7.74 4.69
C LEU A 44 -2.45 -6.38 4.10
N GLU A 45 -3.06 -5.31 4.61
CA GLU A 45 -2.66 -3.95 4.24
C GLU A 45 -1.58 -3.43 5.18
N THR A 46 -0.49 -2.95 4.60
CA THR A 46 0.66 -2.43 5.35
C THR A 46 1.34 -1.28 4.61
N ASN A 47 2.01 -0.40 5.36
CA ASN A 47 2.90 0.60 4.78
C ASN A 47 4.24 0.01 4.29
N GLY A 48 4.51 -1.28 4.55
CA GLY A 48 5.70 -2.00 4.11
C GLY A 48 6.99 -1.71 4.89
N ILE A 49 6.99 -0.76 5.81
CA ILE A 49 8.21 -0.32 6.53
C ILE A 49 8.87 -1.48 7.27
N LEU A 50 8.09 -2.22 8.07
CA LEU A 50 8.63 -3.34 8.85
C LEU A 50 9.00 -4.54 7.98
N LEU A 51 8.34 -4.72 6.83
CA LEU A 51 8.72 -5.75 5.85
C LEU A 51 10.06 -5.42 5.16
N GLY A 52 10.38 -4.14 5.00
CA GLY A 52 11.67 -3.71 4.48
C GLY A 52 12.77 -3.66 5.54
N ALA A 53 12.42 -3.43 6.79
CA ALA A 53 13.38 -3.39 7.90
C ALA A 53 13.83 -4.80 8.34
N ASP A 54 12.95 -5.80 8.22
CA ASP A 54 13.21 -7.18 8.65
C ASP A 54 12.80 -8.21 7.59
N LYS A 55 13.76 -8.65 6.80
CA LYS A 55 13.58 -9.72 5.79
C LYS A 55 13.09 -11.04 6.42
N GLY A 56 13.47 -11.31 7.68
CA GLY A 56 13.01 -12.48 8.43
C GLY A 56 11.50 -12.46 8.67
N TYR A 57 10.91 -11.27 8.81
CA TYR A 57 9.47 -11.13 8.95
C TYR A 57 8.73 -11.55 7.66
N VAL A 58 9.23 -11.14 6.50
CA VAL A 58 8.65 -11.56 5.21
C VAL A 58 8.76 -13.07 5.03
N ARG A 59 9.90 -13.68 5.43
CA ARG A 59 10.08 -15.15 5.43
C ARG A 59 9.06 -15.87 6.32
N GLU A 60 8.61 -15.26 7.42
CA GLU A 60 7.53 -15.87 8.21
C GLU A 60 6.19 -15.76 7.50
N ILE A 61 5.90 -14.59 6.92
CA ILE A 61 4.66 -14.37 6.16
C ILE A 61 4.58 -15.29 4.94
N SER A 62 5.71 -15.61 4.29
CA SER A 62 5.74 -16.47 3.10
C SER A 62 5.32 -17.93 3.34
N LYS A 63 5.13 -18.34 4.59
CA LYS A 63 4.62 -19.67 4.93
C LYS A 63 3.11 -19.80 4.79
N TYR A 64 2.39 -18.70 4.61
CA TYR A 64 0.93 -18.64 4.54
C TYR A 64 0.48 -18.49 3.09
N GLU A 65 -0.23 -19.48 2.56
CA GLU A 65 -0.65 -19.51 1.16
C GLU A 65 -1.83 -18.57 0.87
N LYS A 66 -2.65 -18.31 1.90
CA LYS A 66 -3.86 -17.48 1.76
C LYS A 66 -3.61 -15.98 1.90
N VAL A 67 -2.37 -15.58 2.21
CA VAL A 67 -2.03 -14.16 2.41
C VAL A 67 -1.73 -13.49 1.08
N HIS A 68 -2.35 -12.34 0.89
CA HIS A 68 -2.03 -11.39 -0.16
C HIS A 68 -1.68 -10.05 0.49
N VAL A 69 -0.48 -9.55 0.26
CA VAL A 69 -0.01 -8.31 0.86
C VAL A 69 -0.35 -7.13 -0.06
N ARG A 70 -0.99 -6.11 0.48
CA ARG A 70 -1.20 -4.83 -0.18
C ARG A 70 -0.27 -3.80 0.44
N ILE A 71 0.81 -3.46 -0.25
CA ILE A 71 1.74 -2.40 0.20
C ILE A 71 1.22 -1.04 -0.25
N SER A 72 1.03 -0.13 0.71
CA SER A 72 0.52 1.21 0.47
C SER A 72 1.64 2.26 0.51
N LEU A 73 2.08 2.72 -0.66
CA LEU A 73 3.10 3.76 -0.82
C LEU A 73 2.47 5.15 -0.73
N LYS A 74 3.12 6.07 -0.02
CA LYS A 74 2.58 7.41 0.24
C LYS A 74 3.26 8.52 -0.54
N ALA A 75 4.47 8.29 -1.07
CA ALA A 75 5.25 9.30 -1.78
C ALA A 75 6.22 8.69 -2.77
N GLY A 76 6.70 9.52 -3.71
CA GLY A 76 7.69 9.16 -4.72
C GLY A 76 9.09 9.71 -4.44
N THR A 77 9.24 10.56 -3.42
CA THR A 77 10.53 11.12 -2.99
C THR A 77 10.63 11.14 -1.47
N PRO A 78 11.85 11.16 -0.89
CA PRO A 78 12.06 11.26 0.55
C PRO A 78 11.41 12.51 1.16
N GLU A 79 11.49 13.66 0.47
CA GLU A 79 10.93 14.93 0.92
C GLU A 79 9.40 14.87 0.99
N ASP A 80 8.76 14.33 -0.06
CA ASP A 80 7.31 14.15 -0.10
C ASP A 80 6.85 13.12 0.92
N PHE A 81 7.66 12.08 1.17
CA PHE A 81 7.39 11.07 2.19
C PHE A 81 7.34 11.71 3.57
N THR A 82 8.37 12.48 3.94
CA THR A 82 8.39 13.21 5.22
C THR A 82 7.23 14.19 5.33
N ARG A 83 6.95 14.96 4.27
CA ARG A 83 5.86 15.94 4.26
C ARG A 83 4.49 15.30 4.47
N LYS A 84 4.24 14.11 3.90
CA LYS A 84 2.94 13.44 3.93
C LYS A 84 2.74 12.57 5.17
N THR A 85 3.81 11.98 5.70
CA THR A 85 3.73 10.98 6.78
C THR A 85 4.25 11.48 8.11
N GLY A 86 5.07 12.53 8.12
CA GLY A 86 5.79 12.99 9.30
C GLY A 86 6.98 12.09 9.68
N ALA A 87 7.26 11.04 8.91
CA ALA A 87 8.39 10.15 9.16
C ALA A 87 9.72 10.77 8.67
N ILE A 88 10.83 10.28 9.20
CA ILE A 88 12.18 10.69 8.78
C ILE A 88 12.44 10.25 7.33
N PRO A 89 13.17 11.04 6.52
CA PRO A 89 13.38 10.76 5.10
C PRO A 89 14.12 9.44 4.85
N GLU A 90 14.98 9.00 5.77
CA GLU A 90 15.71 7.74 5.69
C GLU A 90 14.79 6.50 5.66
N ALA A 91 13.59 6.62 6.24
CA ALA A 91 12.61 5.55 6.22
C ALA A 91 11.91 5.38 4.86
N PHE A 92 12.09 6.32 3.92
CA PHE A 92 11.50 6.28 2.58
C PHE A 92 11.83 5.01 1.80
N GLU A 93 13.06 4.49 1.96
CA GLU A 93 13.51 3.30 1.23
C GLU A 93 12.89 1.98 1.77
N LEU A 94 12.43 1.98 3.01
CA LEU A 94 11.96 0.75 3.66
C LEU A 94 10.76 0.10 2.96
N PRO A 95 9.70 0.80 2.56
CA PRO A 95 8.60 0.19 1.80
C PRO A 95 9.06 -0.47 0.49
N PHE A 96 10.03 0.10 -0.22
CA PHE A 96 10.57 -0.46 -1.47
C PHE A 96 11.39 -1.72 -1.20
N ARG A 97 12.23 -1.74 -0.15
CA ARG A 97 12.88 -2.98 0.31
C ARG A 97 11.85 -4.04 0.73
N GLY A 98 10.71 -3.62 1.28
CA GLY A 98 9.60 -4.50 1.57
C GLY A 98 9.06 -5.19 0.33
N ILE A 99 8.94 -4.45 -0.78
CA ILE A 99 8.53 -4.99 -2.10
C ILE A 99 9.58 -6.00 -2.60
N GLU A 100 10.87 -5.64 -2.57
CA GLU A 100 11.97 -6.54 -2.95
C GLU A 100 11.95 -7.83 -2.10
N ASN A 101 11.77 -7.71 -0.79
CA ASN A 101 11.68 -8.86 0.10
C ASN A 101 10.48 -9.76 -0.21
N LEU A 102 9.32 -9.19 -0.58
CA LEU A 102 8.14 -9.96 -0.98
C LEU A 102 8.38 -10.72 -2.29
N LEU A 103 9.05 -10.08 -3.26
CA LEU A 103 9.48 -10.73 -4.51
C LEU A 103 10.44 -11.89 -4.24
N ASP A 104 11.46 -11.67 -3.41
CA ASP A 104 12.47 -12.67 -3.06
C ASP A 104 11.87 -13.94 -2.42
N TYR A 105 10.82 -13.78 -1.63
CA TYR A 105 10.14 -14.91 -0.96
C TYR A 105 8.91 -15.42 -1.70
N GLY A 106 8.58 -14.86 -2.87
CA GLY A 106 7.43 -15.30 -3.67
C GLY A 106 6.09 -15.08 -2.99
N VAL A 107 5.99 -14.11 -2.08
CA VAL A 107 4.73 -13.76 -1.42
C VAL A 107 3.80 -13.07 -2.42
N SER A 108 2.54 -13.47 -2.45
CA SER A 108 1.53 -12.78 -3.27
C SER A 108 1.32 -11.36 -2.78
N PHE A 109 1.46 -10.36 -3.65
CA PHE A 109 1.24 -8.95 -3.28
C PHE A 109 0.88 -8.09 -4.48
N HIS A 110 0.38 -6.89 -4.20
CA HIS A 110 0.37 -5.76 -5.14
C HIS A 110 0.72 -4.47 -4.42
N VAL A 111 1.09 -3.47 -5.21
CA VAL A 111 1.40 -2.13 -4.72
C VAL A 111 0.21 -1.22 -4.93
N ALA A 112 -0.18 -0.51 -3.88
CA ALA A 112 -1.12 0.60 -3.96
C ALA A 112 -0.38 1.90 -3.69
N ALA A 113 -0.66 2.96 -4.46
CA ALA A 113 0.00 4.23 -4.26
C ALA A 113 -0.91 5.41 -4.54
N MET A 114 -0.78 6.45 -3.73
CA MET A 114 -1.48 7.71 -3.90
C MET A 114 -0.85 8.51 -5.05
N THR A 115 -1.16 8.12 -6.29
CA THR A 115 -0.54 8.67 -7.49
C THR A 115 -1.51 9.32 -8.45
N ALA A 116 -2.80 9.05 -8.33
CA ALA A 116 -3.80 9.55 -9.28
C ALA A 116 -4.34 10.95 -8.97
N ASP A 117 -4.09 11.48 -7.76
CA ASP A 117 -4.66 12.73 -7.26
C ASP A 117 -3.75 13.95 -7.48
N PRO A 118 -4.03 14.82 -8.47
CA PRO A 118 -3.21 16.00 -8.76
C PRO A 118 -3.25 17.09 -7.67
N ARG A 119 -4.18 17.01 -6.71
CA ARG A 119 -4.26 17.94 -5.58
C ARG A 119 -3.16 17.67 -4.54
N ILE A 120 -2.66 16.43 -4.50
CA ILE A 120 -1.75 15.91 -3.45
C ILE A 120 -0.40 15.49 -4.02
N VAL A 121 -0.39 15.00 -5.27
CA VAL A 121 0.81 14.46 -5.92
C VAL A 121 1.16 15.28 -7.15
N THR A 122 2.40 15.76 -7.22
CA THR A 122 2.92 16.44 -8.41
C THR A 122 3.27 15.43 -9.51
N LYS A 123 3.28 15.87 -10.78
CA LYS A 123 3.74 15.04 -11.89
C LYS A 123 5.18 14.54 -11.69
N ARG A 124 6.04 15.37 -11.11
CA ARG A 124 7.45 15.02 -10.80
C ARG A 124 7.53 13.89 -9.79
N GLU A 125 6.81 14.00 -8.69
CA GLU A 125 6.72 12.96 -7.66
C GLU A 125 6.19 11.65 -8.22
N ARG A 126 5.12 11.74 -9.01
CA ARG A 126 4.49 10.59 -9.65
C ARG A 126 5.46 9.83 -10.58
N LEU A 127 6.23 10.56 -11.40
CA LEU A 127 7.25 9.98 -12.26
C LEU A 127 8.40 9.37 -11.46
N ALA A 128 8.82 10.02 -10.36
CA ALA A 128 9.86 9.48 -9.49
C ALA A 128 9.43 8.13 -8.88
N LEU A 129 8.20 8.03 -8.38
CA LEU A 129 7.65 6.77 -7.87
C LEU A 129 7.60 5.68 -8.95
N ALA A 130 7.10 6.03 -10.13
CA ALA A 130 7.00 5.07 -11.23
C ALA A 130 8.38 4.53 -11.64
N ARG A 131 9.39 5.40 -11.77
CA ARG A 131 10.77 4.97 -12.07
C ARG A 131 11.33 4.06 -10.99
N LYS A 132 11.16 4.43 -9.73
CA LYS A 132 11.64 3.63 -8.60
C LYS A 132 11.00 2.23 -8.56
N LEU A 133 9.72 2.12 -8.86
CA LEU A 133 9.06 0.81 -8.99
C LEU A 133 9.56 0.03 -10.21
N ALA A 134 9.76 0.72 -11.36
CA ALA A 134 10.28 0.09 -12.57
C ALA A 134 11.71 -0.44 -12.41
N GLU A 135 12.54 0.21 -11.59
CA GLU A 135 13.89 -0.25 -11.23
C GLU A 135 13.86 -1.57 -10.45
N ILE A 136 12.82 -1.80 -9.63
CA ILE A 136 12.62 -3.07 -8.92
C ILE A 136 12.08 -4.13 -9.87
N ASP A 137 10.93 -3.88 -10.49
CA ASP A 137 10.30 -4.73 -11.49
C ASP A 137 9.30 -3.90 -12.33
N PRO A 138 9.51 -3.76 -13.66
CA PRO A 138 8.57 -3.00 -14.51
C PRO A 138 7.13 -3.50 -14.46
N ARG A 139 6.90 -4.78 -14.14
CA ARG A 139 5.56 -5.38 -14.02
C ARG A 139 4.74 -4.75 -12.90
N LEU A 140 5.38 -4.20 -11.86
CA LEU A 140 4.69 -3.50 -10.76
C LEU A 140 3.87 -2.31 -11.24
N LEU A 141 4.26 -1.68 -12.36
CA LEU A 141 3.52 -0.56 -12.93
C LEU A 141 2.25 -0.99 -13.67
N LEU A 142 2.17 -2.25 -14.12
CA LEU A 142 0.98 -2.78 -14.81
C LEU A 142 -0.13 -3.12 -13.81
N GLU A 143 0.25 -3.53 -12.60
CA GLU A 143 -0.65 -3.97 -11.53
C GLU A 143 -0.81 -2.92 -10.42
N LEU A 144 -0.26 -1.70 -10.63
CA LEU A 144 -0.30 -0.64 -9.63
C LEU A 144 -1.74 -0.18 -9.38
N GLU A 145 -2.20 -0.31 -8.13
CA GLU A 145 -3.45 0.29 -7.67
C GLU A 145 -3.22 1.79 -7.41
N GLU A 146 -3.74 2.64 -8.27
CA GLU A 146 -3.58 4.09 -8.15
C GLU A 146 -4.74 4.70 -7.35
N GLU A 147 -4.40 5.33 -6.22
CA GLU A 147 -5.35 5.89 -5.28
C GLU A 147 -5.54 7.40 -5.47
N VAL A 148 -6.73 7.87 -5.12
CA VAL A 148 -7.09 9.27 -4.90
C VAL A 148 -7.51 9.47 -3.44
N VAL A 149 -7.45 10.71 -2.95
CA VAL A 149 -7.93 11.04 -1.61
C VAL A 149 -9.43 11.32 -1.66
N ASP A 150 -10.17 10.51 -0.90
CA ASP A 150 -11.58 10.74 -0.55
C ASP A 150 -11.67 11.08 0.95
N PRO A 151 -11.63 12.37 1.32
CA PRO A 151 -11.51 12.76 2.71
C PRO A 151 -12.86 12.65 3.42
N TYR A 152 -12.86 12.04 4.59
CA TYR A 152 -13.99 12.11 5.52
C TYR A 152 -14.21 13.57 5.98
N SER A 153 -15.42 13.89 6.41
CA SER A 153 -15.78 15.22 6.93
C SER A 153 -14.85 15.70 8.06
N THR A 154 -14.43 14.78 8.93
CA THR A 154 -13.45 15.07 10.01
C THR A 154 -12.06 15.38 9.48
N ALA A 155 -11.62 14.73 8.39
CA ALA A 155 -10.35 15.02 7.74
C ALA A 155 -10.38 16.37 7.03
N LEU A 156 -11.46 16.69 6.31
CA LEU A 156 -11.66 18.02 5.70
C LEU A 156 -11.58 19.14 6.74
N ARG A 157 -12.30 18.99 7.86
CA ARG A 157 -12.25 19.99 8.93
C ARG A 157 -10.86 20.18 9.52
N ARG A 158 -10.07 19.09 9.68
CA ARG A 158 -8.68 19.19 10.14
C ARG A 158 -7.78 19.90 9.14
N LEU A 159 -7.95 19.63 7.85
CA LEU A 159 -7.21 20.32 6.79
C LEU A 159 -7.55 21.83 6.79
N GLU A 160 -8.82 22.19 6.87
CA GLU A 160 -9.27 23.59 6.96
C GLU A 160 -8.67 24.30 8.18
N LEU A 161 -8.71 23.67 9.36
CA LEU A 161 -8.12 24.22 10.60
C LEU A 161 -6.61 24.39 10.49
N ALA A 162 -5.93 23.55 9.70
CA ALA A 162 -4.50 23.66 9.41
C ALA A 162 -4.17 24.62 8.25
N GLY A 163 -5.16 25.32 7.71
CA GLY A 163 -4.98 26.26 6.60
C GLY A 163 -4.81 25.60 5.22
N TYR A 164 -5.12 24.31 5.11
CA TYR A 164 -5.09 23.58 3.84
C TYR A 164 -6.49 23.49 3.22
N GLY A 165 -6.71 24.19 2.11
CA GLY A 165 -7.88 24.00 1.27
C GLY A 165 -7.71 22.80 0.35
N LEU A 166 -8.62 21.82 0.44
CA LEU A 166 -8.68 20.72 -0.52
C LEU A 166 -9.92 20.91 -1.41
N GLU A 167 -9.69 21.05 -2.72
CA GLU A 167 -10.81 21.13 -3.68
C GLU A 167 -11.63 19.83 -3.61
N TRP A 168 -12.94 19.96 -3.34
CA TRP A 168 -13.88 18.85 -3.28
C TRP A 168 -15.21 19.20 -3.94
N PRO A 169 -15.81 18.30 -4.73
CA PRO A 169 -15.31 16.99 -5.15
C PRO A 169 -14.12 17.05 -6.11
N LEU A 170 -13.37 15.96 -6.19
CA LEU A 170 -12.26 15.81 -7.15
C LEU A 170 -12.78 15.90 -8.58
N ARG A 171 -12.27 16.83 -9.38
CA ARG A 171 -12.73 17.04 -10.77
C ARG A 171 -11.88 16.35 -11.82
N ARG A 172 -10.61 16.09 -11.52
CA ARG A 172 -9.66 15.51 -12.47
C ARG A 172 -8.71 14.58 -11.75
N ILE A 173 -8.36 13.48 -12.39
CA ILE A 173 -7.30 12.55 -11.98
C ILE A 173 -6.24 12.47 -13.07
N TYR A 174 -5.05 12.04 -12.72
CA TYR A 174 -4.04 11.70 -13.72
C TYR A 174 -4.46 10.47 -14.53
N ALA A 175 -4.02 10.40 -15.79
CA ALA A 175 -4.10 9.16 -16.56
C ALA A 175 -3.26 8.06 -15.87
N PRO A 176 -3.64 6.78 -15.98
CA PRO A 176 -2.92 5.69 -15.32
C PRO A 176 -1.43 5.64 -15.66
N ILE A 177 -0.58 5.29 -14.70
CA ILE A 177 0.88 5.12 -14.89
C ILE A 177 1.17 4.06 -15.95
N SER A 178 0.38 3.00 -16.02
CA SER A 178 0.48 1.98 -17.06
C SER A 178 0.38 2.54 -18.50
N ARG A 179 -0.24 3.70 -18.68
CA ARG A 179 -0.24 4.43 -19.94
C ARG A 179 1.10 5.10 -20.21
N LEU A 180 1.72 5.71 -19.22
CA LEU A 180 3.06 6.34 -19.34
C LEU A 180 4.11 5.31 -19.73
N MET A 181 4.00 4.10 -19.21
CA MET A 181 4.84 2.95 -19.58
C MET A 181 4.73 2.61 -21.08
N ARG A 182 3.47 2.52 -21.59
CA ARG A 182 3.22 2.23 -23.01
C ARG A 182 3.70 3.33 -23.95
N GLU A 183 3.75 4.57 -23.48
CA GLU A 183 4.25 5.73 -24.22
C GLU A 183 5.78 5.91 -24.10
N GLY A 184 6.48 5.01 -23.40
CA GLY A 184 7.95 5.05 -23.22
C GLY A 184 8.45 6.20 -22.37
N ILE A 185 7.61 6.74 -21.49
CA ILE A 185 7.94 7.86 -20.58
C ILE A 185 8.58 7.34 -19.27
N VAL A 186 8.28 6.11 -18.92
CA VAL A 186 8.81 5.36 -17.77
C VAL A 186 9.20 3.97 -18.21
#